data_9914875bf420292be3971428f9296fde
#
_entry.id   9914875bf420292be3971428f9296fde
#
_cell.length_a   1.000
_cell.length_b   1.000
_cell.length_c   1.000
_cell.angle_alpha   90.00
_cell.angle_beta   90.00
_cell.angle_gamma   90.00
#
_symmetry.space_group_name_H-M   'P 1'
#
loop_
_entity.id
_entity.type
_entity.pdbx_description
1 polymer ?
#
loop_
_entity_poly.entity_id
_entity_poly.type
_entity_poly.pdbx_seq_one_letter_code
_entity_poly.pdbx_strand_id
1 'polypeptide(L)'
;MIIKRFLATLSLTAGLVAPVAASAEARPGYAIVVSEATLAEPDWKAVVAALETKHAARGPFVVTWTKSPDDAVAALAGRLPRHACFVARPDEASREFVSQVHRLTRRLDDDPYADTLWGILTGFDAANALAIARTTEPLAVKRVTSGTELAMDRVVEGEWYCELKRNRMVHKAAGGAAEERRGPDDTTAALAGRLSDGLTDLFVTSGHATERDWQIGYAYENGQFRSGAGKLWGVDTSGRKIPIASDNPKVWLPVGNCLAGRIDGPDALALAFMNSAGVRQLAGYTVPTWFGYAGWGLLDYFVEQPGRFTLCEAFHANGHALVHRLESGPGPRDSKGLAFDRDVVAFYGDPAWEARMAPGPLQFDQTLTEADGVFTLTITPRDGPRSFTPVNTNGSQRGGRPIVQFLPRRLADAELVAGAEWKAVVTDTFVLVPLPPADQAAPVTVVFRGRAEAAP
;
A
#
# COMPACT_ATOMS: atom_id res chain seq x y z
N MET A 1 -12.23 -54.54 -52.94
CA MET A 1 -11.40 -54.50 -51.72
C MET A 1 -11.49 -53.09 -51.18
N ILE A 2 -12.43 -52.88 -50.24
CA ILE A 2 -12.82 -51.53 -49.73
C ILE A 2 -12.13 -51.34 -48.39
N ILE A 3 -11.21 -50.41 -48.32
CA ILE A 3 -10.49 -50.03 -47.07
C ILE A 3 -11.35 -48.99 -46.35
N LYS A 4 -11.93 -49.37 -45.21
CA LYS A 4 -12.60 -48.43 -44.26
C LYS A 4 -11.51 -47.74 -43.42
N ARG A 5 -11.41 -46.39 -43.55
CA ARG A 5 -10.61 -45.57 -42.59
C ARG A 5 -11.51 -45.27 -41.38
N PHE A 6 -11.04 -45.68 -40.21
CA PHE A 6 -11.56 -45.22 -38.92
C PHE A 6 -10.96 -43.86 -38.59
N LEU A 7 -11.77 -42.81 -38.49
CA LEU A 7 -11.39 -41.55 -37.82
C LEU A 7 -11.70 -41.72 -36.34
N ALA A 8 -10.68 -41.65 -35.51
CA ALA A 8 -10.84 -41.53 -34.08
C ALA A 8 -10.96 -40.01 -33.74
N THR A 9 -12.12 -39.58 -33.31
CA THR A 9 -12.38 -38.26 -32.80
C THR A 9 -11.89 -38.17 -31.34
N LEU A 10 -10.83 -37.45 -31.09
CA LEU A 10 -10.35 -37.13 -29.75
C LEU A 10 -11.19 -35.98 -29.22
N SER A 11 -12.10 -36.24 -28.30
CA SER A 11 -12.88 -35.19 -27.58
C SER A 11 -11.99 -34.59 -26.50
N LEU A 12 -11.52 -33.40 -26.72
CA LEU A 12 -10.86 -32.58 -25.69
C LEU A 12 -11.97 -31.98 -24.79
N THR A 13 -12.17 -32.55 -23.62
CA THR A 13 -12.99 -31.92 -22.57
C THR A 13 -12.19 -30.79 -21.96
N ALA A 14 -12.47 -29.54 -22.34
CA ALA A 14 -12.01 -28.37 -21.64
C ALA A 14 -12.73 -28.30 -20.29
N GLY A 15 -12.04 -28.73 -19.22
CA GLY A 15 -12.49 -28.48 -17.86
C GLY A 15 -12.53 -26.98 -17.59
N LEU A 16 -13.72 -26.44 -17.30
CA LEU A 16 -13.83 -25.09 -16.77
C LEU A 16 -13.11 -25.03 -15.40
N VAL A 17 -11.92 -24.44 -15.36
CA VAL A 17 -11.26 -24.07 -14.11
C VAL A 17 -11.95 -22.82 -13.58
N ALA A 18 -12.74 -22.96 -12.53
CA ALA A 18 -13.36 -21.83 -11.86
C ALA A 18 -12.29 -20.97 -11.15
N PRO A 19 -12.40 -19.65 -11.15
CA PRO A 19 -11.54 -18.80 -10.33
C PRO A 19 -11.71 -19.19 -8.86
N VAL A 20 -10.62 -19.19 -8.10
CA VAL A 20 -10.61 -19.52 -6.67
C VAL A 20 -11.55 -18.57 -5.92
N ALA A 21 -12.75 -19.03 -5.63
CA ALA A 21 -13.62 -18.38 -4.68
C ALA A 21 -13.08 -18.71 -3.28
N ALA A 22 -12.81 -17.68 -2.47
CA ALA A 22 -12.38 -17.85 -1.09
C ALA A 22 -13.41 -18.71 -0.34
N SER A 23 -13.10 -19.98 -0.09
CA SER A 23 -13.91 -20.83 0.77
C SER A 23 -13.69 -20.41 2.21
N ALA A 24 -14.78 -20.06 2.89
CA ALA A 24 -14.79 -19.56 4.23
C ALA A 24 -14.70 -20.72 5.25
N GLU A 25 -13.48 -21.17 5.54
CA GLU A 25 -13.17 -21.69 6.88
C GLU A 25 -12.02 -20.84 7.40
N ALA A 26 -12.40 -19.83 8.18
CA ALA A 26 -11.54 -18.71 8.47
C ALA A 26 -10.83 -18.93 9.82
N ARG A 27 -9.50 -18.97 9.77
CA ARG A 27 -8.70 -18.49 10.91
C ARG A 27 -9.16 -17.08 11.30
N PRO A 28 -8.95 -16.65 12.57
CA PRO A 28 -9.14 -15.27 12.94
C PRO A 28 -8.34 -14.40 11.97
N GLY A 29 -9.04 -13.75 11.04
CA GLY A 29 -8.40 -13.00 9.96
C GLY A 29 -7.94 -11.61 10.37
N TYR A 30 -8.22 -11.18 11.63
CA TYR A 30 -7.98 -9.82 12.07
C TYR A 30 -7.53 -9.75 13.53
N ALA A 31 -6.30 -9.28 13.79
CA ALA A 31 -5.82 -8.99 15.13
C ALA A 31 -5.92 -7.49 15.43
N ILE A 32 -6.28 -7.15 16.66
CA ILE A 32 -6.23 -5.79 17.21
C ILE A 32 -5.16 -5.81 18.31
N VAL A 33 -4.03 -5.14 18.05
CA VAL A 33 -2.90 -5.08 18.98
C VAL A 33 -2.89 -3.71 19.65
N VAL A 34 -2.97 -3.67 21.00
CA VAL A 34 -3.13 -2.41 21.73
C VAL A 34 -2.39 -2.50 23.07
N SER A 35 -1.85 -1.37 23.57
CA SER A 35 -1.29 -1.34 24.91
C SER A 35 -2.40 -1.48 25.97
N GLU A 36 -2.09 -2.11 27.10
CA GLU A 36 -3.04 -2.16 28.25
C GLU A 36 -3.42 -0.76 28.71
N ALA A 37 -2.47 0.19 28.68
CA ALA A 37 -2.72 1.58 29.04
C ALA A 37 -3.73 2.24 28.11
N THR A 38 -3.58 2.09 26.81
CA THR A 38 -4.51 2.62 25.80
C THR A 38 -5.87 1.95 25.88
N LEU A 39 -5.93 0.63 26.08
CA LEU A 39 -7.18 -0.10 26.23
C LEU A 39 -7.95 0.27 27.52
N ALA A 40 -7.25 0.72 28.57
CA ALA A 40 -7.86 1.19 29.80
C ALA A 40 -8.59 2.53 29.68
N GLU A 41 -8.25 3.34 28.67
CA GLU A 41 -8.92 4.61 28.41
C GLU A 41 -10.27 4.41 27.70
N PRO A 42 -11.40 4.90 28.25
CA PRO A 42 -12.73 4.62 27.70
C PRO A 42 -12.90 5.00 26.22
N ASP A 43 -12.33 6.13 25.79
CA ASP A 43 -12.46 6.63 24.42
C ASP A 43 -11.66 5.77 23.45
N TRP A 44 -10.47 5.31 23.82
CA TRP A 44 -9.67 4.39 23.01
C TRP A 44 -10.21 2.96 23.02
N LYS A 45 -10.81 2.53 24.13
CA LYS A 45 -11.57 1.27 24.17
C LYS A 45 -12.71 1.28 23.16
N ALA A 46 -13.38 2.43 22.95
CA ALA A 46 -14.41 2.56 21.91
C ALA A 46 -13.83 2.42 20.48
N VAL A 47 -12.59 2.81 20.25
CA VAL A 47 -11.89 2.58 18.96
C VAL A 47 -11.69 1.08 18.73
N VAL A 48 -11.21 0.35 19.73
CA VAL A 48 -11.04 -1.11 19.66
C VAL A 48 -12.39 -1.80 19.40
N ALA A 49 -13.43 -1.46 20.14
CA ALA A 49 -14.77 -2.03 19.98
C ALA A 49 -15.38 -1.74 18.58
N ALA A 50 -15.06 -0.57 18.00
CA ALA A 50 -15.49 -0.25 16.63
C ALA A 50 -14.82 -1.16 15.60
N LEU A 51 -13.53 -1.47 15.76
CA LEU A 51 -12.81 -2.42 14.89
C LEU A 51 -13.33 -3.85 15.06
N GLU A 52 -13.58 -4.30 16.30
CA GLU A 52 -14.19 -5.61 16.56
C GLU A 52 -15.54 -5.74 15.83
N THR A 53 -16.39 -4.72 15.94
CA THR A 53 -17.69 -4.68 15.26
C THR A 53 -17.53 -4.68 13.74
N LYS A 54 -16.67 -3.81 13.20
CA LYS A 54 -16.43 -3.67 11.77
C LYS A 54 -15.95 -4.97 11.13
N HIS A 55 -15.06 -5.68 11.83
CA HIS A 55 -14.42 -6.88 11.32
C HIS A 55 -14.99 -8.18 11.91
N ALA A 56 -16.20 -8.16 12.47
CA ALA A 56 -16.83 -9.32 13.10
C ALA A 56 -16.80 -10.58 12.23
N ALA A 57 -17.04 -10.44 10.92
CA ALA A 57 -17.00 -11.55 9.96
C ALA A 57 -15.59 -12.17 9.75
N ARG A 58 -14.54 -11.48 10.20
CA ARG A 58 -13.14 -11.93 10.10
C ARG A 58 -12.65 -12.60 11.39
N GLY A 59 -13.52 -12.79 12.40
CA GLY A 59 -13.15 -13.34 13.71
C GLY A 59 -12.09 -12.50 14.43
N PRO A 60 -12.36 -11.22 14.74
CA PRO A 60 -11.36 -10.34 15.36
C PRO A 60 -10.98 -10.84 16.75
N PHE A 61 -9.73 -10.62 17.14
CA PHE A 61 -9.25 -10.88 18.49
C PHE A 61 -8.31 -9.77 18.95
N VAL A 62 -8.35 -9.48 20.25
CA VAL A 62 -7.52 -8.44 20.86
C VAL A 62 -6.28 -9.08 21.48
N VAL A 63 -5.12 -8.47 21.23
CA VAL A 63 -3.84 -8.79 21.85
C VAL A 63 -3.34 -7.55 22.58
N THR A 64 -3.09 -7.67 23.87
CA THR A 64 -2.55 -6.56 24.67
C THR A 64 -1.05 -6.70 24.89
N TRP A 65 -0.39 -5.56 25.09
CA TRP A 65 1.00 -5.49 25.47
C TRP A 65 1.22 -4.46 26.60
N THR A 66 2.28 -4.63 27.41
CA THR A 66 2.58 -3.78 28.56
C THR A 66 3.84 -2.97 28.40
N LYS A 67 4.92 -3.58 27.94
CA LYS A 67 6.24 -2.96 27.85
C LYS A 67 6.58 -2.53 26.42
N SER A 68 6.22 -3.37 25.46
CA SER A 68 6.58 -3.18 24.06
C SER A 68 5.60 -3.95 23.17
N PRO A 69 5.33 -3.50 21.94
CA PRO A 69 4.60 -4.30 20.96
C PRO A 69 5.16 -5.70 20.73
N ASP A 70 6.45 -5.93 21.04
CA ASP A 70 7.07 -7.26 20.97
C ASP A 70 6.40 -8.29 21.92
N ASP A 71 5.72 -7.84 22.98
CA ASP A 71 4.96 -8.74 23.86
C ASP A 71 3.83 -9.46 23.12
N ALA A 72 3.38 -8.93 21.96
CA ALA A 72 2.32 -9.50 21.14
C ALA A 72 2.81 -10.63 20.20
N VAL A 73 4.13 -10.79 20.00
CA VAL A 73 4.70 -11.71 18.99
C VAL A 73 4.18 -13.13 19.16
N ALA A 74 4.21 -13.68 20.38
CA ALA A 74 3.78 -15.06 20.62
C ALA A 74 2.29 -15.29 20.30
N ALA A 75 1.42 -14.33 20.62
CA ALA A 75 -0.01 -14.42 20.35
C ALA A 75 -0.31 -14.27 18.85
N LEU A 76 0.43 -13.42 18.15
CA LEU A 76 0.31 -13.25 16.70
C LEU A 76 0.86 -14.47 15.94
N ALA A 77 2.04 -14.98 16.32
CA ALA A 77 2.63 -16.18 15.72
C ALA A 77 1.76 -17.42 15.92
N GLY A 78 1.11 -17.55 17.08
CA GLY A 78 0.20 -18.68 17.35
C GLY A 78 -1.10 -18.66 16.54
N ARG A 79 -1.48 -17.51 15.94
CA ARG A 79 -2.74 -17.36 15.19
C ARG A 79 -2.54 -16.92 13.73
N LEU A 80 -1.43 -16.31 13.40
CA LEU A 80 -1.03 -15.83 12.06
C LEU A 80 -2.18 -15.13 11.33
N PRO A 81 -2.72 -14.01 11.87
CA PRO A 81 -3.86 -13.32 11.27
C PRO A 81 -3.49 -12.72 9.90
N ARG A 82 -4.43 -12.66 8.96
CA ARG A 82 -4.20 -11.98 7.69
C ARG A 82 -3.92 -10.48 7.87
N HIS A 83 -4.62 -9.84 8.82
CA HIS A 83 -4.46 -8.42 9.13
C HIS A 83 -4.15 -8.22 10.61
N ALA A 84 -3.24 -7.28 10.91
CA ALA A 84 -2.96 -6.84 12.27
C ALA A 84 -3.07 -5.30 12.37
N CYS A 85 -4.03 -4.82 13.14
CA CYS A 85 -4.23 -3.40 13.39
C CYS A 85 -3.63 -3.03 14.75
N PHE A 86 -2.57 -2.24 14.74
CA PHE A 86 -1.94 -1.73 15.95
C PHE A 86 -2.64 -0.43 16.36
N VAL A 87 -3.51 -0.48 17.38
CA VAL A 87 -4.18 0.71 17.92
C VAL A 87 -3.23 1.41 18.88
N ALA A 88 -2.86 2.65 18.56
CA ALA A 88 -1.90 3.42 19.33
C ALA A 88 -2.35 4.88 19.48
N ARG A 89 -2.18 5.45 20.67
CA ARG A 89 -2.33 6.88 20.86
C ARG A 89 -1.23 7.64 20.11
N PRO A 90 -1.41 8.93 19.81
CA PRO A 90 -0.38 9.73 19.12
C PRO A 90 0.98 9.72 19.83
N ASP A 91 0.99 9.69 21.16
CA ASP A 91 2.21 9.64 21.97
C ASP A 91 2.89 8.26 21.97
N GLU A 92 2.15 7.19 21.67
CA GLU A 92 2.69 5.84 21.46
C GLU A 92 3.17 5.63 20.02
N ALA A 93 2.51 6.22 19.02
CA ALA A 93 2.77 6.03 17.58
C ALA A 93 4.07 6.69 17.10
N SER A 94 5.13 6.58 17.89
CA SER A 94 6.45 7.15 17.63
C SER A 94 7.17 6.43 16.47
N ARG A 95 8.26 7.04 15.97
CA ARG A 95 9.16 6.41 15.00
C ARG A 95 9.65 5.02 15.47
N GLU A 96 9.97 4.90 16.77
CA GLU A 96 10.45 3.63 17.32
C GLU A 96 9.34 2.57 17.30
N PHE A 97 8.12 2.94 17.65
CA PHE A 97 6.95 2.07 17.55
C PHE A 97 6.76 1.56 16.11
N VAL A 98 6.82 2.44 15.11
CA VAL A 98 6.75 2.05 13.69
C VAL A 98 7.82 1.02 13.35
N SER A 99 9.07 1.28 13.73
CA SER A 99 10.19 0.38 13.48
C SER A 99 10.03 -0.98 14.21
N GLN A 100 9.46 -0.98 15.42
CA GLN A 100 9.14 -2.21 16.14
C GLN A 100 8.06 -3.02 15.44
N VAL A 101 6.99 -2.39 14.97
CA VAL A 101 5.93 -3.08 14.20
C VAL A 101 6.50 -3.75 12.95
N HIS A 102 7.34 -3.06 12.18
CA HIS A 102 8.04 -3.68 11.05
C HIS A 102 8.85 -4.92 11.44
N ARG A 103 9.62 -4.82 12.52
CA ARG A 103 10.49 -5.93 12.98
C ARG A 103 9.70 -7.10 13.53
N LEU A 104 8.69 -6.84 14.36
CA LEU A 104 7.93 -7.91 15.01
C LEU A 104 7.11 -8.72 13.99
N THR A 105 6.53 -8.06 12.98
CA THR A 105 5.70 -8.73 11.97
C THR A 105 6.49 -9.58 10.97
N ARG A 106 7.82 -9.47 10.95
CA ARG A 106 8.73 -10.35 10.22
C ARG A 106 9.35 -11.47 11.09
N ARG A 107 8.81 -11.71 12.27
CA ARG A 107 9.31 -12.73 13.22
C ARG A 107 8.18 -13.63 13.69
N LEU A 108 7.07 -13.68 12.96
CA LEU A 108 5.95 -14.54 13.33
C LEU A 108 6.13 -15.96 12.81
N ASP A 109 6.98 -16.13 11.79
CA ASP A 109 7.48 -17.42 11.31
C ASP A 109 8.99 -17.35 11.00
N ASP A 110 9.51 -18.34 10.23
CA ASP A 110 10.96 -18.50 9.99
C ASP A 110 11.45 -17.78 8.72
N ASP A 111 10.58 -17.16 7.92
CA ASP A 111 11.00 -16.43 6.72
C ASP A 111 11.27 -14.93 7.03
N PRO A 112 11.98 -14.18 6.17
CA PRO A 112 12.33 -12.80 6.45
C PRO A 112 11.23 -11.78 6.12
N TYR A 113 10.09 -12.21 5.60
CA TYR A 113 9.02 -11.34 5.14
C TYR A 113 8.00 -11.05 6.24
N ALA A 114 7.13 -10.07 6.02
CA ALA A 114 6.05 -9.79 6.96
C ALA A 114 4.90 -10.80 6.77
N ASP A 115 4.53 -11.46 7.85
CA ASP A 115 3.55 -12.54 7.89
C ASP A 115 2.10 -12.07 7.94
N THR A 116 1.88 -10.79 8.11
CA THR A 116 0.55 -10.18 8.23
C THR A 116 0.53 -8.82 7.56
N LEU A 117 -0.58 -8.47 6.95
CA LEU A 117 -0.84 -7.13 6.44
C LEU A 117 -1.16 -6.22 7.62
N TRP A 118 -0.23 -5.37 8.01
CA TRP A 118 -0.38 -4.55 9.21
C TRP A 118 -0.61 -3.07 8.91
N GLY A 119 -1.23 -2.38 9.87
CA GLY A 119 -1.36 -0.93 9.90
C GLY A 119 -1.44 -0.43 11.34
N ILE A 120 -1.10 0.84 11.55
CA ILE A 120 -1.21 1.53 12.84
C ILE A 120 -2.43 2.43 12.80
N LEU A 121 -3.46 2.12 13.58
CA LEU A 121 -4.61 2.99 13.70
C LEU A 121 -4.38 3.96 14.84
N THR A 122 -4.26 5.22 14.49
CA THR A 122 -4.12 6.36 15.39
C THR A 122 -4.95 7.53 14.87
N GLY A 123 -4.88 8.68 15.50
CA GLY A 123 -5.56 9.91 15.10
C GLY A 123 -5.04 11.08 15.93
N PHE A 124 -5.50 12.29 15.64
CA PHE A 124 -5.19 13.46 16.46
C PHE A 124 -5.59 13.26 17.93
N ASP A 125 -6.75 12.62 18.12
CA ASP A 125 -7.31 12.16 19.39
C ASP A 125 -8.14 10.88 19.17
N ALA A 126 -8.70 10.35 20.26
CA ALA A 126 -9.53 9.15 20.20
C ALA A 126 -10.79 9.34 19.32
N ALA A 127 -11.36 10.54 19.25
CA ALA A 127 -12.55 10.82 18.42
C ALA A 127 -12.19 10.73 16.93
N ASN A 128 -11.05 11.27 16.53
CA ASN A 128 -10.54 11.14 15.16
C ASN A 128 -10.17 9.68 14.82
N ALA A 129 -9.48 8.98 15.71
CA ALA A 129 -9.18 7.55 15.56
C ALA A 129 -10.47 6.71 15.41
N LEU A 130 -11.50 7.02 16.21
CA LEU A 130 -12.80 6.34 16.14
C LEU A 130 -13.51 6.59 14.80
N ALA A 131 -13.44 7.81 14.26
CA ALA A 131 -13.98 8.12 12.94
C ALA A 131 -13.28 7.31 11.83
N ILE A 132 -11.95 7.12 11.94
CA ILE A 132 -11.18 6.25 11.01
C ILE A 132 -11.62 4.79 11.18
N ALA A 133 -11.68 4.27 12.40
CA ALA A 133 -12.11 2.90 12.70
C ALA A 133 -13.51 2.58 12.15
N ARG A 134 -14.44 3.54 12.24
CA ARG A 134 -15.83 3.41 11.77
C ARG A 134 -16.01 3.54 10.26
N THR A 135 -14.98 3.92 9.52
CA THR A 135 -15.06 4.02 8.05
C THR A 135 -15.19 2.61 7.45
N THR A 136 -16.37 2.25 6.97
CA THR A 136 -16.70 0.91 6.44
C THR A 136 -16.69 0.86 4.92
N GLU A 137 -17.20 1.92 4.27
CA GLU A 137 -17.34 1.95 2.82
C GLU A 137 -15.99 1.88 2.12
N PRO A 138 -15.79 0.94 1.18
CA PRO A 138 -14.56 0.85 0.40
C PRO A 138 -14.36 2.12 -0.45
N LEU A 139 -13.11 2.52 -0.63
CA LEU A 139 -12.74 3.64 -1.48
C LEU A 139 -12.24 3.14 -2.84
N ALA A 140 -13.06 3.31 -3.89
CA ALA A 140 -12.59 3.22 -5.27
C ALA A 140 -11.97 4.57 -5.67
N VAL A 141 -10.64 4.64 -5.70
CA VAL A 141 -9.89 5.85 -6.05
C VAL A 141 -10.07 6.15 -7.54
N LYS A 142 -10.78 7.21 -7.84
CA LYS A 142 -11.02 7.71 -9.21
C LYS A 142 -10.38 9.08 -9.43
N ARG A 143 -10.41 9.94 -8.41
CA ARG A 143 -10.01 11.35 -8.45
C ARG A 143 -8.66 11.51 -7.75
N VAL A 144 -7.65 11.89 -8.54
CA VAL A 144 -6.28 12.02 -8.04
C VAL A 144 -5.82 13.47 -8.13
N THR A 145 -5.27 13.97 -7.03
CA THR A 145 -4.56 15.26 -7.00
C THR A 145 -3.13 15.02 -6.55
N SER A 146 -2.16 15.59 -7.24
CA SER A 146 -0.76 15.37 -6.89
C SER A 146 0.10 16.61 -7.03
N GLY A 147 1.02 16.78 -6.08
CA GLY A 147 2.11 17.76 -6.13
C GLY A 147 3.38 17.19 -6.76
N THR A 148 3.32 16.07 -7.45
CA THR A 148 4.41 15.43 -8.19
C THR A 148 3.87 14.69 -9.42
N GLU A 149 4.72 14.39 -10.39
CA GLU A 149 4.32 13.72 -11.63
C GLU A 149 3.82 12.31 -11.39
N LEU A 150 2.68 11.97 -12.00
CA LEU A 150 2.06 10.65 -11.98
C LEU A 150 1.75 10.15 -13.39
N ALA A 151 1.63 8.84 -13.55
CA ALA A 151 1.19 8.16 -14.77
C ALA A 151 -0.33 8.35 -14.96
N MET A 152 -0.75 9.44 -15.58
CA MET A 152 -2.17 9.81 -15.73
C MET A 152 -2.97 8.87 -16.63
N ASP A 153 -2.33 8.07 -17.46
CA ASP A 153 -2.98 6.99 -18.22
C ASP A 153 -3.55 5.89 -17.30
N ARG A 154 -3.02 5.76 -16.08
CA ARG A 154 -3.48 4.81 -15.05
C ARG A 154 -4.58 5.36 -14.14
N VAL A 155 -4.90 6.63 -14.23
CA VAL A 155 -5.86 7.34 -13.39
C VAL A 155 -7.16 7.58 -14.17
N VAL A 156 -8.31 7.53 -13.51
CA VAL A 156 -9.61 7.82 -14.17
C VAL A 156 -9.70 9.31 -14.50
N GLU A 157 -9.50 10.18 -13.50
CA GLU A 157 -9.46 11.63 -13.63
C GLU A 157 -8.56 12.26 -12.57
N GLY A 158 -8.06 13.45 -12.80
CA GLY A 158 -7.26 14.15 -11.83
C GLY A 158 -6.27 15.13 -12.45
N GLU A 159 -5.35 15.55 -11.62
CA GLU A 159 -4.30 16.50 -12.02
C GLU A 159 -3.05 16.34 -11.18
N TRP A 160 -1.91 16.66 -11.77
CA TRP A 160 -0.68 16.81 -11.04
C TRP A 160 0.04 18.11 -11.41
N TYR A 161 0.76 18.66 -10.46
CA TYR A 161 1.59 19.84 -10.59
C TYR A 161 3.04 19.45 -10.44
N CYS A 162 3.90 19.91 -11.38
CA CYS A 162 5.29 19.52 -11.41
C CYS A 162 6.07 20.22 -10.29
N GLU A 163 6.74 19.46 -9.46
CA GLU A 163 7.61 19.96 -8.39
C GLU A 163 8.94 20.50 -8.90
N LEU A 164 9.31 20.17 -10.14
CA LEU A 164 10.59 20.57 -10.76
C LEU A 164 10.47 21.75 -11.72
N LYS A 165 9.29 21.96 -12.32
CA LYS A 165 9.08 22.98 -13.34
C LYS A 165 7.84 23.82 -13.03
N ARG A 166 8.05 25.12 -12.78
CA ARG A 166 6.99 26.09 -12.54
C ARG A 166 5.98 26.11 -13.68
N ASN A 167 4.70 26.25 -13.36
CA ASN A 167 3.55 26.32 -14.29
C ASN A 167 3.28 25.06 -15.12
N ARG A 168 4.06 23.99 -14.99
CA ARG A 168 3.77 22.72 -15.64
C ARG A 168 2.79 21.92 -14.81
N MET A 169 1.67 21.59 -15.41
CA MET A 169 0.68 20.66 -14.84
C MET A 169 0.13 19.76 -15.93
N VAL A 170 -0.40 18.62 -15.53
CA VAL A 170 -1.19 17.74 -16.40
C VAL A 170 -2.55 17.53 -15.77
N HIS A 171 -3.58 17.61 -16.59
CA HIS A 171 -4.95 17.38 -16.22
C HIS A 171 -5.55 16.25 -17.07
N LYS A 172 -6.41 15.44 -16.46
CA LYS A 172 -7.18 14.41 -17.14
C LYS A 172 -8.63 14.44 -16.65
N ALA A 173 -9.55 14.69 -17.54
CA ALA A 173 -10.98 14.51 -17.28
C ALA A 173 -11.35 13.02 -17.36
N ALA A 174 -12.44 12.62 -16.71
CA ALA A 174 -12.97 11.26 -16.80
C ALA A 174 -13.28 10.91 -18.28
N GLY A 175 -12.75 9.78 -18.73
CA GLY A 175 -12.88 9.33 -20.13
C GLY A 175 -12.05 10.10 -21.16
N GLY A 176 -11.31 11.13 -20.74
CA GLY A 176 -10.43 11.93 -21.59
C GLY A 176 -8.97 11.44 -21.62
N ALA A 177 -8.18 12.04 -22.52
CA ALA A 177 -6.74 11.90 -22.51
C ALA A 177 -6.11 12.84 -21.46
N ALA A 178 -4.88 12.52 -21.03
CA ALA A 178 -4.09 13.42 -20.23
C ALA A 178 -3.59 14.59 -21.09
N GLU A 179 -3.73 15.82 -20.60
CA GLU A 179 -3.38 17.05 -21.30
C GLU A 179 -2.41 17.89 -20.46
N GLU A 180 -1.27 18.22 -21.02
CA GLU A 180 -0.38 19.21 -20.41
C GLU A 180 -1.01 20.61 -20.51
N ARG A 181 -1.08 21.32 -19.38
CA ARG A 181 -1.66 22.65 -19.26
C ARG A 181 -0.71 23.60 -18.54
N ARG A 182 -0.90 24.90 -18.74
CA ARG A 182 -0.25 25.90 -17.90
C ARG A 182 -0.98 25.96 -16.54
N GLY A 183 -0.28 25.59 -15.48
CA GLY A 183 -0.76 25.76 -14.09
C GLY A 183 -0.47 27.16 -13.56
N PRO A 184 -0.95 27.44 -12.33
CA PRO A 184 -0.62 28.68 -11.64
C PRO A 184 0.87 28.75 -11.27
N ASP A 185 1.38 29.96 -11.02
CA ASP A 185 2.76 30.17 -10.56
C ASP A 185 2.96 29.64 -9.13
N ASP A 186 1.94 29.83 -8.29
CA ASP A 186 1.81 29.27 -6.95
C ASP A 186 0.64 28.28 -6.95
N THR A 187 0.92 27.02 -6.68
CA THR A 187 -0.07 25.93 -6.72
C THR A 187 -0.76 25.68 -5.38
N THR A 188 -0.42 26.43 -4.33
CA THR A 188 -0.91 26.22 -2.97
C THR A 188 -2.43 26.28 -2.89
N ALA A 189 -3.05 27.31 -3.47
CA ALA A 189 -4.49 27.47 -3.45
C ALA A 189 -5.22 26.38 -4.24
N ALA A 190 -4.65 25.96 -5.38
CA ALA A 190 -5.21 24.87 -6.18
C ALA A 190 -5.22 23.55 -5.40
N LEU A 191 -4.08 23.15 -4.84
CA LEU A 191 -3.94 21.92 -4.05
C LEU A 191 -4.81 21.95 -2.78
N ALA A 192 -4.84 23.07 -2.06
CA ALA A 192 -5.67 23.24 -0.86
C ALA A 192 -7.17 23.16 -1.20
N GLY A 193 -7.58 23.78 -2.31
CA GLY A 193 -8.96 23.69 -2.82
C GLY A 193 -9.36 22.27 -3.13
N ARG A 194 -8.55 21.52 -3.87
CA ARG A 194 -8.82 20.13 -4.20
C ARG A 194 -8.95 19.19 -2.99
N LEU A 195 -8.20 19.45 -1.93
CA LEU A 195 -8.36 18.69 -0.68
C LEU A 195 -9.65 19.04 0.04
N SER A 196 -10.11 20.31 -0.04
CA SER A 196 -11.27 20.82 0.70
C SER A 196 -12.59 20.60 -0.03
N ASP A 197 -12.62 20.58 -1.37
CA ASP A 197 -13.85 20.49 -2.19
C ASP A 197 -14.42 19.07 -2.31
N GLY A 198 -13.79 18.06 -1.69
CA GLY A 198 -14.22 16.68 -1.74
C GLY A 198 -13.94 15.99 -3.08
N LEU A 199 -13.17 16.61 -3.98
CA LEU A 199 -12.85 16.08 -5.32
C LEU A 199 -11.54 15.30 -5.39
N THR A 200 -10.96 14.91 -4.24
CA THR A 200 -9.73 14.12 -4.17
C THR A 200 -9.97 12.85 -3.38
N ASP A 201 -9.71 11.69 -4.00
CA ASP A 201 -9.71 10.37 -3.36
C ASP A 201 -8.28 9.96 -2.98
N LEU A 202 -7.30 10.32 -3.81
CA LEU A 202 -5.88 10.11 -3.58
C LEU A 202 -5.12 11.43 -3.71
N PHE A 203 -4.36 11.77 -2.68
CA PHE A 203 -3.42 12.87 -2.69
C PHE A 203 -1.98 12.34 -2.65
N VAL A 204 -1.13 12.77 -3.59
CA VAL A 204 0.28 12.35 -3.65
C VAL A 204 1.18 13.56 -3.54
N THR A 205 2.20 13.46 -2.70
CA THR A 205 3.17 14.54 -2.50
C THR A 205 4.60 14.01 -2.50
N SER A 206 5.54 14.88 -2.85
CA SER A 206 6.97 14.64 -2.77
C SER A 206 7.71 15.94 -2.46
N GLY A 207 9.04 15.87 -2.37
CA GLY A 207 9.87 17.05 -2.10
C GLY A 207 10.15 17.26 -0.62
N HIS A 208 10.63 18.47 -0.28
CA HIS A 208 11.03 18.79 1.09
C HIS A 208 9.84 18.84 2.04
N ALA A 209 10.00 18.22 3.20
CA ALA A 209 9.03 18.27 4.29
C ALA A 209 9.72 18.11 5.63
N THR A 210 9.04 18.51 6.67
CA THR A 210 9.32 18.20 8.06
C THR A 210 8.13 17.48 8.68
N GLU A 211 8.15 17.27 9.96
CA GLU A 211 7.01 16.71 10.70
C GLU A 211 5.79 17.65 10.69
N ARG A 212 5.96 18.95 10.35
CA ARG A 212 4.93 19.99 10.48
C ARG A 212 4.62 20.77 9.23
N ASP A 213 5.43 20.58 8.20
CA ASP A 213 5.25 21.29 6.94
C ASP A 213 5.68 20.45 5.73
N TRP A 214 5.08 20.77 4.58
CA TRP A 214 5.47 20.28 3.27
C TRP A 214 5.67 21.48 2.35
N GLN A 215 6.89 21.65 1.83
CA GLN A 215 7.20 22.63 0.81
C GLN A 215 6.67 22.15 -0.55
N ILE A 216 5.78 22.93 -1.14
CA ILE A 216 5.26 22.65 -2.49
C ILE A 216 6.27 23.16 -3.50
N GLY A 217 6.59 22.36 -4.52
CA GLY A 217 7.62 22.71 -5.50
C GLY A 217 9.05 22.47 -4.97
N TYR A 218 9.74 21.51 -5.58
CA TYR A 218 11.09 21.13 -5.16
C TYR A 218 12.17 22.05 -5.72
N ALA A 219 12.05 22.46 -6.98
CA ALA A 219 13.09 23.19 -7.71
C ALA A 219 12.78 24.68 -7.92
N TYR A 220 11.67 25.20 -7.41
CA TYR A 220 11.27 26.58 -7.53
C TYR A 220 10.49 27.05 -6.32
N GLU A 221 10.44 28.38 -6.11
CA GLU A 221 9.65 28.97 -5.06
C GLU A 221 8.15 28.73 -5.27
N ASN A 222 7.49 28.18 -4.26
CA ASN A 222 6.07 27.90 -4.19
C ASN A 222 5.62 28.06 -2.72
N GLY A 223 4.35 27.90 -2.43
CA GLY A 223 3.89 27.91 -1.04
C GLY A 223 4.20 26.60 -0.32
N GLN A 224 3.53 26.41 0.80
CA GLN A 224 3.72 25.23 1.65
C GLN A 224 2.41 24.85 2.33
N PHE A 225 2.28 23.56 2.70
CA PHE A 225 1.28 23.15 3.68
C PHE A 225 1.91 23.12 5.07
N ARG A 226 1.13 23.54 6.07
CA ARG A 226 1.52 23.55 7.48
C ARG A 226 0.46 22.90 8.34
N SER A 227 0.90 22.36 9.45
CA SER A 227 0.04 21.74 10.45
C SER A 227 0.23 22.31 11.84
N GLY A 228 -0.78 22.15 12.68
CA GLY A 228 -0.74 22.51 14.10
C GLY A 228 -2.08 22.22 14.76
N ALA A 229 -2.05 21.67 15.97
CA ALA A 229 -3.22 21.31 16.74
C ALA A 229 -4.28 20.53 15.92
N GLY A 230 -3.83 19.54 15.14
CA GLY A 230 -4.67 18.68 14.30
C GLY A 230 -5.31 19.39 13.09
N LYS A 231 -4.90 20.61 12.77
CA LYS A 231 -5.41 21.38 11.61
C LYS A 231 -4.36 21.46 10.52
N LEU A 232 -4.83 21.50 9.27
CA LEU A 232 -4.03 21.63 8.06
C LEU A 232 -4.38 22.94 7.34
N TRP A 233 -3.37 23.62 6.81
CA TRP A 233 -3.59 24.82 5.97
C TRP A 233 -2.43 25.03 4.99
N GLY A 234 -2.74 25.62 3.83
CA GLY A 234 -1.76 26.17 2.91
C GLY A 234 -1.29 27.55 3.35
N VAL A 235 -0.04 27.89 3.02
CA VAL A 235 0.50 29.25 3.07
C VAL A 235 1.08 29.53 1.71
N ASP A 236 0.48 30.45 0.94
CA ASP A 236 0.94 30.78 -0.40
C ASP A 236 2.18 31.71 -0.36
N THR A 237 2.78 31.95 -1.51
CA THR A 237 3.97 32.80 -1.64
C THR A 237 3.75 34.27 -1.21
N SER A 238 2.50 34.70 -1.08
CA SER A 238 2.16 36.03 -0.50
C SER A 238 2.00 35.98 1.02
N GLY A 239 2.10 34.82 1.65
CA GLY A 239 1.88 34.60 3.08
C GLY A 239 0.40 34.45 3.48
N ARG A 240 -0.52 34.33 2.51
CA ARG A 240 -1.94 34.11 2.79
C ARG A 240 -2.18 32.69 3.29
N LYS A 241 -2.87 32.60 4.43
CA LYS A 241 -3.28 31.30 5.00
C LYS A 241 -4.57 30.80 4.33
N ILE A 242 -4.58 29.56 3.88
CA ILE A 242 -5.69 28.88 3.19
C ILE A 242 -6.06 27.66 4.01
N PRO A 243 -7.18 27.65 4.76
CA PRO A 243 -7.60 26.49 5.54
C PRO A 243 -7.88 25.28 4.64
N ILE A 244 -7.58 24.09 5.16
CA ILE A 244 -7.89 22.80 4.51
C ILE A 244 -8.75 22.00 5.47
N ALA A 245 -9.97 21.69 5.07
CA ALA A 245 -10.90 20.88 5.83
C ALA A 245 -11.78 20.07 4.89
N SER A 246 -11.93 18.78 5.17
CA SER A 246 -12.76 17.86 4.39
C SER A 246 -13.05 16.60 5.19
N ASP A 247 -14.31 16.17 5.18
CA ASP A 247 -14.73 14.89 5.74
C ASP A 247 -14.66 13.74 4.71
N ASN A 248 -14.40 14.06 3.44
CA ASN A 248 -14.32 13.08 2.37
C ASN A 248 -13.19 12.07 2.61
N PRO A 249 -13.50 10.76 2.75
CA PRO A 249 -12.48 9.74 2.93
C PRO A 249 -11.50 9.72 1.77
N LYS A 250 -10.20 9.74 2.09
CA LYS A 250 -9.13 9.72 1.10
C LYS A 250 -7.88 9.03 1.60
N VAL A 251 -6.98 8.75 0.68
CA VAL A 251 -5.62 8.28 0.95
C VAL A 251 -4.60 9.38 0.69
N TRP A 252 -3.53 9.41 1.48
CA TRP A 252 -2.40 10.30 1.25
C TRP A 252 -1.09 9.53 1.13
N LEU A 253 -0.33 9.79 0.08
CA LEU A 253 0.97 9.19 -0.21
C LEU A 253 2.06 10.25 -0.29
N PRO A 254 2.72 10.61 0.81
CA PRO A 254 3.91 11.46 0.84
C PRO A 254 5.16 10.65 0.45
N VAL A 255 5.24 10.22 -0.82
CA VAL A 255 6.17 9.19 -1.29
C VAL A 255 7.65 9.56 -1.24
N GLY A 256 7.97 10.86 -1.32
CA GLY A 256 9.34 11.37 -1.27
C GLY A 256 9.56 12.40 -0.18
N ASN A 257 8.58 12.63 0.69
CA ASN A 257 8.62 13.64 1.74
C ASN A 257 9.37 13.14 2.97
N CYS A 258 10.38 13.90 3.41
CA CYS A 258 11.04 13.65 4.68
C CYS A 258 10.05 13.81 5.85
N LEU A 259 10.09 12.90 6.83
CA LEU A 259 9.41 13.05 8.13
C LEU A 259 7.88 13.21 8.08
N ALA A 260 7.25 13.20 6.90
CA ALA A 260 5.82 13.45 6.76
C ALA A 260 4.93 12.40 7.45
N GLY A 261 5.46 11.19 7.70
CA GLY A 261 4.82 10.13 8.49
C GLY A 261 5.22 10.13 9.97
N ARG A 262 6.11 11.04 10.42
CA ARG A 262 6.55 11.07 11.81
C ARG A 262 5.54 11.78 12.70
N ILE A 263 5.12 11.09 13.75
CA ILE A 263 4.32 11.67 14.82
C ILE A 263 5.26 11.91 16.01
N ASP A 264 5.57 13.17 16.30
CA ASP A 264 6.42 13.61 17.42
C ASP A 264 5.67 14.54 18.38
N GLY A 265 4.38 14.72 18.16
CA GLY A 265 3.50 15.56 18.96
C GLY A 265 2.21 15.92 18.22
N PRO A 266 1.33 16.72 18.86
CA PRO A 266 -0.01 17.03 18.34
C PRO A 266 0.00 17.90 17.07
N ASP A 267 1.14 18.53 16.76
CA ASP A 267 1.28 19.37 15.58
C ASP A 267 1.75 18.59 14.34
N ALA A 268 1.90 17.27 14.44
CA ALA A 268 2.40 16.44 13.35
C ALA A 268 1.50 16.52 12.10
N LEU A 269 2.16 16.62 10.94
CA LEU A 269 1.51 16.71 9.63
C LEU A 269 0.59 15.51 9.37
N ALA A 270 1.04 14.31 9.72
CA ALA A 270 0.23 13.08 9.60
C ALA A 270 -1.10 13.18 10.36
N LEU A 271 -1.07 13.67 11.61
CA LEU A 271 -2.27 13.85 12.43
C LEU A 271 -3.22 14.92 11.84
N ALA A 272 -2.67 16.00 11.31
CA ALA A 272 -3.46 17.05 10.68
C ALA A 272 -4.15 16.56 9.39
N PHE A 273 -3.48 15.76 8.56
CA PHE A 273 -4.10 15.15 7.39
C PHE A 273 -5.24 14.19 7.77
N MET A 274 -5.06 13.38 8.80
CA MET A 274 -6.10 12.47 9.31
C MET A 274 -7.29 13.23 9.89
N ASN A 275 -7.04 14.27 10.68
CA ASN A 275 -8.07 14.99 11.41
C ASN A 275 -8.79 16.07 10.59
N SER A 276 -8.04 16.82 9.76
CA SER A 276 -8.57 17.99 9.05
C SER A 276 -8.89 17.71 7.59
N ALA A 277 -8.12 16.85 6.92
CA ALA A 277 -8.29 16.61 5.49
C ALA A 277 -9.04 15.30 5.14
N GLY A 278 -9.53 14.55 6.13
CA GLY A 278 -10.32 13.34 5.91
C GLY A 278 -9.50 12.12 5.48
N VAL A 279 -8.19 12.11 5.69
CA VAL A 279 -7.34 10.96 5.36
C VAL A 279 -7.67 9.78 6.27
N ARG A 280 -7.88 8.61 5.68
CA ARG A 280 -8.19 7.35 6.37
C ARG A 280 -7.04 6.35 6.33
N GLN A 281 -6.21 6.41 5.30
CA GLN A 281 -4.94 5.69 5.22
C GLN A 281 -3.87 6.60 4.63
N LEU A 282 -2.65 6.45 5.14
CA LEU A 282 -1.47 7.08 4.58
C LEU A 282 -0.24 6.21 4.78
N ALA A 283 0.75 6.36 3.91
CA ALA A 283 2.06 5.75 4.09
C ALA A 283 3.15 6.78 3.88
N GLY A 284 3.95 7.05 4.92
CA GLY A 284 4.94 8.13 4.89
C GLY A 284 6.17 7.87 5.75
N TYR A 285 7.29 8.50 5.38
CA TYR A 285 8.57 8.38 6.09
C TYR A 285 8.53 8.99 7.48
N THR A 286 9.04 8.26 8.45
CA THR A 286 9.28 8.74 9.84
C THR A 286 10.69 9.31 10.05
N VAL A 287 11.50 9.33 8.99
CA VAL A 287 12.89 9.81 8.94
C VAL A 287 13.09 10.68 7.71
N PRO A 288 14.21 11.43 7.59
CA PRO A 288 14.56 12.05 6.33
C PRO A 288 14.69 11.01 5.22
N THR A 289 14.01 11.25 4.10
CA THR A 289 14.05 10.36 2.94
C THR A 289 15.43 10.45 2.29
N TRP A 290 16.17 9.37 2.31
CA TRP A 290 17.51 9.33 1.73
C TRP A 290 17.59 8.42 0.51
N PHE A 291 17.01 7.20 0.57
CA PHE A 291 17.10 6.23 -0.53
C PHE A 291 15.85 6.26 -1.40
N GLY A 292 14.68 6.21 -0.79
CA GLY A 292 13.40 6.41 -1.47
C GLY A 292 12.69 5.14 -1.94
N TYR A 293 13.26 3.95 -1.74
CA TYR A 293 12.67 2.70 -2.20
C TYR A 293 11.31 2.42 -1.55
N ALA A 294 11.22 2.59 -0.24
CA ALA A 294 10.02 2.22 0.52
C ALA A 294 8.84 3.17 0.25
N GLY A 295 9.08 4.46 -0.01
CA GLY A 295 8.03 5.43 -0.31
C GLY A 295 7.64 5.44 -1.78
N TRP A 296 8.58 5.71 -2.66
CA TRP A 296 8.30 5.84 -4.09
C TRP A 296 7.79 4.56 -4.74
N GLY A 297 8.23 3.39 -4.26
CA GLY A 297 7.78 2.09 -4.77
C GLY A 297 6.31 1.78 -4.53
N LEU A 298 5.64 2.51 -3.62
CA LEU A 298 4.19 2.41 -3.45
C LEU A 298 3.44 2.77 -4.72
N LEU A 299 3.94 3.75 -5.48
CA LEU A 299 3.31 4.12 -6.75
C LEU A 299 3.42 3.01 -7.79
N ASP A 300 4.53 2.25 -7.81
CA ASP A 300 4.75 1.14 -8.75
C ASP A 300 3.71 0.02 -8.57
N TYR A 301 3.20 -0.18 -7.33
CA TYR A 301 2.17 -1.17 -7.03
C TYR A 301 0.76 -0.57 -7.01
N PHE A 302 0.56 0.56 -6.33
CA PHE A 302 -0.78 1.09 -6.10
C PHE A 302 -1.33 1.83 -7.32
N VAL A 303 -0.57 2.81 -7.86
CA VAL A 303 -1.05 3.66 -8.97
C VAL A 303 -0.83 3.02 -10.33
N GLU A 304 0.34 2.38 -10.55
CA GLU A 304 0.72 1.86 -11.86
C GLU A 304 0.10 0.49 -12.18
N GLN A 305 -0.52 -0.15 -11.17
CA GLN A 305 -1.29 -1.39 -11.33
C GLN A 305 -2.74 -1.20 -10.84
N PRO A 306 -3.49 -0.29 -11.48
CA PRO A 306 -4.80 0.13 -10.99
C PRO A 306 -5.78 -1.03 -10.88
N GLY A 307 -6.45 -1.13 -9.72
CA GLY A 307 -7.40 -2.18 -9.41
C GLY A 307 -6.80 -3.48 -8.86
N ARG A 308 -5.47 -3.66 -8.90
CA ARG A 308 -4.83 -4.92 -8.46
C ARG A 308 -4.70 -5.01 -6.93
N PHE A 309 -4.18 -3.99 -6.29
CA PHE A 309 -3.89 -3.98 -4.86
C PHE A 309 -4.75 -2.98 -4.09
N THR A 310 -5.11 -3.32 -2.85
CA THR A 310 -5.46 -2.29 -1.86
C THR A 310 -4.20 -1.49 -1.50
N LEU A 311 -4.36 -0.32 -0.87
CA LEU A 311 -3.19 0.45 -0.44
C LEU A 311 -2.31 -0.33 0.55
N CYS A 312 -2.94 -1.06 1.47
CA CYS A 312 -2.22 -1.91 2.42
C CYS A 312 -1.46 -3.04 1.70
N GLU A 313 -2.09 -3.73 0.75
CA GLU A 313 -1.42 -4.75 -0.07
C GLU A 313 -0.25 -4.15 -0.88
N ALA A 314 -0.42 -2.96 -1.48
CA ALA A 314 0.66 -2.28 -2.21
C ALA A 314 1.85 -1.92 -1.29
N PHE A 315 1.57 -1.47 -0.06
CA PHE A 315 2.59 -1.20 0.95
C PHE A 315 3.39 -2.46 1.30
N HIS A 316 2.70 -3.57 1.55
CA HIS A 316 3.35 -4.84 1.89
C HIS A 316 4.06 -5.46 0.68
N ALA A 317 3.49 -5.39 -0.53
CA ALA A 317 4.16 -5.85 -1.75
C ALA A 317 5.50 -5.12 -1.96
N ASN A 318 5.54 -3.79 -1.74
CA ASN A 318 6.77 -3.02 -1.81
C ASN A 318 7.76 -3.37 -0.68
N GLY A 319 7.26 -3.65 0.53
CA GLY A 319 8.06 -4.16 1.66
C GLY A 319 8.69 -5.52 1.35
N HIS A 320 7.92 -6.47 0.81
CA HIS A 320 8.43 -7.78 0.37
C HIS A 320 9.46 -7.63 -0.76
N ALA A 321 9.22 -6.75 -1.72
CA ALA A 321 10.17 -6.43 -2.77
C ALA A 321 11.50 -5.88 -2.23
N LEU A 322 11.44 -5.03 -1.21
CA LEU A 322 12.62 -4.48 -0.53
C LEU A 322 13.42 -5.57 0.17
N VAL A 323 12.75 -6.43 0.95
CA VAL A 323 13.38 -7.54 1.65
C VAL A 323 14.00 -8.52 0.65
N HIS A 324 13.25 -8.92 -0.39
CA HIS A 324 13.77 -9.78 -1.46
C HIS A 324 15.04 -9.20 -2.11
N ARG A 325 15.07 -7.91 -2.38
CA ARG A 325 16.26 -7.26 -2.95
C ARG A 325 17.45 -7.26 -1.98
N LEU A 326 17.21 -7.08 -0.66
CA LEU A 326 18.24 -7.21 0.36
C LEU A 326 18.83 -8.62 0.42
N GLU A 327 17.98 -9.64 0.45
CA GLU A 327 18.38 -11.05 0.49
C GLU A 327 19.13 -11.49 -0.79
N SER A 328 18.86 -10.82 -1.92
CA SER A 328 19.56 -11.07 -3.20
C SER A 328 21.00 -10.57 -3.24
N GLY A 329 21.51 -9.94 -2.17
CA GLY A 329 22.90 -9.46 -2.06
C GLY A 329 23.22 -8.31 -3.02
N PRO A 330 22.50 -7.19 -2.99
CA PRO A 330 22.77 -6.05 -3.86
C PRO A 330 24.12 -5.39 -3.52
N GLY A 331 24.63 -4.53 -4.42
CA GLY A 331 25.87 -3.80 -4.18
C GLY A 331 25.83 -2.93 -2.90
N PRO A 332 27.00 -2.51 -2.38
CA PRO A 332 27.10 -1.90 -1.03
C PRO A 332 26.23 -0.65 -0.83
N ARG A 333 26.08 0.19 -1.85
CA ARG A 333 25.22 1.40 -1.78
C ARG A 333 23.75 1.02 -1.64
N ASP A 334 23.29 0.07 -2.43
CA ASP A 334 21.90 -0.38 -2.41
C ASP A 334 21.60 -1.16 -1.12
N SER A 335 22.50 -2.03 -0.66
CA SER A 335 22.38 -2.71 0.63
C SER A 335 22.18 -1.72 1.78
N LYS A 336 22.99 -0.66 1.84
CA LYS A 336 22.87 0.39 2.87
C LYS A 336 21.56 1.15 2.74
N GLY A 337 21.15 1.49 1.51
CA GLY A 337 19.92 2.24 1.26
C GLY A 337 18.65 1.43 1.58
N LEU A 338 18.60 0.19 1.16
CA LEU A 338 17.48 -0.73 1.44
C LEU A 338 17.37 -1.03 2.93
N ALA A 339 18.50 -1.30 3.61
CA ALA A 339 18.52 -1.53 5.06
C ALA A 339 18.04 -0.29 5.84
N PHE A 340 18.36 0.93 5.36
CA PHE A 340 17.86 2.17 5.94
C PHE A 340 16.34 2.30 5.74
N ASP A 341 15.84 2.01 4.53
CA ASP A 341 14.44 2.20 4.17
C ASP A 341 13.49 1.13 4.76
N ARG A 342 14.03 -0.04 5.18
CA ARG A 342 13.23 -1.22 5.51
C ARG A 342 12.20 -1.00 6.62
N ASP A 343 12.53 -0.21 7.65
CA ASP A 343 11.75 -0.12 8.89
C ASP A 343 11.31 1.33 9.21
N VAL A 344 11.22 2.21 8.21
CA VAL A 344 11.06 3.66 8.45
C VAL A 344 9.83 4.31 7.82
N VAL A 345 9.07 3.59 7.02
CA VAL A 345 7.81 4.10 6.46
C VAL A 345 6.65 3.58 7.30
N ALA A 346 5.89 4.49 7.91
CA ALA A 346 4.67 4.13 8.63
C ALA A 346 3.52 3.91 7.65
N PHE A 347 2.69 2.91 7.93
CA PHE A 347 1.34 2.79 7.36
C PHE A 347 0.33 3.10 8.45
N TYR A 348 -0.36 4.22 8.33
CA TYR A 348 -1.40 4.61 9.26
C TYR A 348 -2.79 4.34 8.69
N GLY A 349 -3.69 3.85 9.55
CA GLY A 349 -5.07 3.51 9.27
C GLY A 349 -5.37 2.02 9.47
N ASP A 350 -6.63 1.64 9.27
CA ASP A 350 -7.07 0.25 9.33
C ASP A 350 -6.53 -0.55 8.13
N PRO A 351 -5.70 -1.60 8.34
CA PRO A 351 -5.08 -2.35 7.25
C PRO A 351 -6.08 -3.12 6.38
N ALA A 352 -7.27 -3.41 6.91
CA ALA A 352 -8.31 -4.14 6.19
C ALA A 352 -9.38 -3.23 5.57
N TRP A 353 -9.25 -1.90 5.69
CA TRP A 353 -10.09 -0.98 4.92
C TRP A 353 -9.65 -0.95 3.46
N GLU A 354 -10.57 -1.19 2.55
CA GLU A 354 -10.28 -1.34 1.14
C GLU A 354 -10.25 0.02 0.43
N ALA A 355 -9.07 0.64 0.35
CA ALA A 355 -8.77 1.72 -0.58
C ALA A 355 -8.01 1.13 -1.78
N ARG A 356 -8.57 1.22 -2.97
CA ARG A 356 -8.03 0.62 -4.21
C ARG A 356 -8.23 1.58 -5.38
N MET A 357 -7.24 1.69 -6.26
CA MET A 357 -7.44 2.41 -7.52
C MET A 357 -8.59 1.78 -8.29
N ALA A 358 -9.44 2.58 -8.91
CA ALA A 358 -10.42 2.07 -9.86
C ALA A 358 -9.71 1.28 -10.97
N PRO A 359 -10.29 0.17 -11.48
CA PRO A 359 -9.67 -0.61 -12.54
C PRO A 359 -9.28 0.24 -13.74
N GLY A 360 -8.12 -0.03 -14.30
CA GLY A 360 -7.53 0.72 -15.42
C GLY A 360 -6.59 -0.14 -16.26
N PRO A 361 -5.85 0.47 -17.20
CA PRO A 361 -4.92 -0.25 -18.05
C PRO A 361 -3.81 -0.93 -17.23
N LEU A 362 -3.50 -2.18 -17.53
CA LEU A 362 -2.42 -2.95 -16.94
C LEU A 362 -1.41 -3.32 -18.02
N GLN A 363 -0.13 -3.38 -17.68
CA GLN A 363 0.92 -3.83 -18.59
C GLN A 363 0.97 -5.36 -18.73
N PHE A 364 0.53 -6.07 -17.70
CA PHE A 364 0.43 -7.53 -17.66
C PHE A 364 -0.72 -7.96 -16.77
N ASP A 365 -1.28 -9.14 -17.07
CA ASP A 365 -2.25 -9.81 -16.18
C ASP A 365 -1.56 -10.72 -15.20
N GLN A 366 -2.20 -10.92 -14.05
CA GLN A 366 -1.89 -11.99 -13.10
C GLN A 366 -3.15 -12.82 -12.87
N THR A 367 -3.04 -14.11 -13.07
CA THR A 367 -4.13 -15.06 -12.81
C THR A 367 -3.60 -16.15 -11.91
N LEU A 368 -4.23 -16.33 -10.77
CA LEU A 368 -3.97 -17.44 -9.85
C LEU A 368 -5.14 -18.42 -9.94
N THR A 369 -4.84 -19.67 -10.23
CA THR A 369 -5.81 -20.77 -10.23
C THR A 369 -5.39 -21.85 -9.25
N GLU A 370 -6.34 -22.63 -8.75
CA GLU A 370 -6.09 -23.75 -7.84
C GLU A 370 -6.89 -24.96 -8.30
N ALA A 371 -6.21 -26.10 -8.28
CA ALA A 371 -6.83 -27.43 -8.46
C ALA A 371 -6.12 -28.43 -7.55
N ASP A 372 -6.86 -29.10 -6.70
CA ASP A 372 -6.37 -30.17 -5.80
C ASP A 372 -5.13 -29.78 -4.96
N GLY A 373 -5.10 -28.54 -4.44
CA GLY A 373 -3.98 -28.02 -3.64
C GLY A 373 -2.75 -27.62 -4.47
N VAL A 374 -2.85 -27.68 -5.80
CA VAL A 374 -1.83 -27.16 -6.72
C VAL A 374 -2.29 -25.80 -7.25
N PHE A 375 -1.45 -24.81 -7.09
CA PHE A 375 -1.67 -23.43 -7.52
C PHE A 375 -0.86 -23.16 -8.78
N THR A 376 -1.45 -22.44 -9.71
CA THR A 376 -0.77 -21.96 -10.92
C THR A 376 -0.93 -20.46 -11.02
N LEU A 377 0.19 -19.72 -10.87
CA LEU A 377 0.26 -18.30 -11.16
C LEU A 377 0.72 -18.11 -12.60
N THR A 378 -0.12 -17.47 -13.41
CA THR A 378 0.20 -17.10 -14.79
C THR A 378 0.28 -15.58 -14.91
N ILE A 379 1.40 -15.06 -15.42
CA ILE A 379 1.64 -13.65 -15.70
C ILE A 379 1.68 -13.48 -17.21
N THR A 380 0.71 -12.78 -17.77
CA THR A 380 0.53 -12.65 -19.23
C THR A 380 0.87 -11.22 -19.66
N PRO A 381 1.92 -11.00 -20.48
CA PRO A 381 2.22 -9.68 -21.05
C PRO A 381 1.05 -9.11 -21.85
N ARG A 382 0.78 -7.81 -21.74
CA ARG A 382 -0.28 -7.10 -22.48
C ARG A 382 0.24 -5.96 -23.36
N ASP A 383 1.40 -5.42 -23.06
CA ASP A 383 1.95 -4.23 -23.70
C ASP A 383 3.25 -4.54 -24.48
N GLY A 384 3.33 -5.75 -25.03
CA GLY A 384 4.48 -6.22 -25.79
C GLY A 384 5.79 -6.00 -25.02
N PRO A 385 6.81 -5.39 -25.63
CA PRO A 385 8.12 -5.13 -24.99
C PRO A 385 8.04 -4.17 -23.78
N ARG A 386 6.93 -3.47 -23.57
CA ARG A 386 6.74 -2.56 -22.43
C ARG A 386 6.09 -3.23 -21.22
N SER A 387 5.68 -4.50 -21.32
CA SER A 387 4.97 -5.20 -20.26
C SER A 387 5.71 -5.24 -18.93
N PHE A 388 7.05 -5.26 -18.98
CA PHE A 388 7.91 -5.35 -17.81
C PHE A 388 8.90 -4.17 -17.69
N THR A 389 8.55 -3.03 -18.26
CA THR A 389 9.30 -1.78 -18.10
C THR A 389 8.61 -0.83 -17.14
N PRO A 390 9.31 0.08 -16.47
CA PRO A 390 8.69 1.08 -15.62
C PRO A 390 7.67 1.93 -16.38
N VAL A 391 6.52 2.19 -15.77
CA VAL A 391 5.48 3.09 -16.33
C VAL A 391 5.92 4.54 -16.17
N ASN A 392 6.45 4.88 -15.00
CA ASN A 392 6.97 6.19 -14.67
C ASN A 392 8.30 6.05 -13.92
N THR A 393 9.26 6.91 -14.24
CA THR A 393 10.59 6.93 -13.60
C THR A 393 10.83 8.19 -12.77
N ASN A 394 9.84 9.08 -12.65
CA ASN A 394 9.94 10.25 -11.78
C ASN A 394 10.01 9.80 -10.31
N GLY A 395 11.00 10.31 -9.57
CA GLY A 395 11.26 9.92 -8.20
C GLY A 395 12.45 8.97 -8.03
N SER A 396 12.78 8.68 -6.78
CA SER A 396 13.95 7.85 -6.44
C SER A 396 13.59 6.37 -6.40
N GLN A 397 14.45 5.52 -6.95
CA GLN A 397 14.30 4.06 -6.88
C GLN A 397 12.97 3.55 -7.48
N ARG A 398 12.53 4.13 -8.61
CA ARG A 398 11.31 3.73 -9.32
C ARG A 398 11.56 2.57 -10.28
N GLY A 399 10.53 1.74 -10.45
CA GLY A 399 10.52 0.61 -11.37
C GLY A 399 11.38 -0.58 -10.94
N GLY A 400 11.39 -1.62 -11.76
CA GLY A 400 12.15 -2.85 -11.50
C GLY A 400 11.62 -3.66 -10.31
N ARG A 401 10.36 -3.46 -9.94
CA ARG A 401 9.73 -4.18 -8.82
C ARG A 401 9.39 -5.60 -9.23
N PRO A 402 9.65 -6.61 -8.37
CA PRO A 402 9.15 -7.95 -8.59
C PRO A 402 7.62 -7.95 -8.63
N ILE A 403 7.06 -8.94 -9.30
CA ILE A 403 5.62 -9.18 -9.35
C ILE A 403 5.25 -9.92 -8.07
N VAL A 404 4.27 -9.40 -7.33
CA VAL A 404 3.76 -10.01 -6.09
C VAL A 404 2.33 -10.47 -6.29
N GLN A 405 2.03 -11.68 -5.86
CA GLN A 405 0.68 -12.24 -5.80
C GLN A 405 0.40 -12.69 -4.38
N PHE A 406 -0.47 -11.97 -3.68
CA PHE A 406 -0.97 -12.44 -2.38
C PHE A 406 -1.87 -13.64 -2.56
N LEU A 407 -1.72 -14.61 -1.66
CA LEU A 407 -2.54 -15.83 -1.67
C LEU A 407 -3.91 -15.53 -1.03
N PRO A 408 -4.99 -16.19 -1.48
CA PRO A 408 -6.32 -16.01 -0.92
C PRO A 408 -6.41 -16.52 0.53
N ARG A 409 -5.56 -17.45 0.89
CA ARG A 409 -5.41 -18.03 2.24
C ARG A 409 -3.96 -18.39 2.51
N ARG A 410 -3.61 -18.56 3.78
CA ARG A 410 -2.29 -19.06 4.19
C ARG A 410 -2.15 -20.54 3.82
N LEU A 411 -0.96 -20.94 3.40
CA LEU A 411 -0.63 -22.31 3.03
C LEU A 411 0.37 -22.89 4.02
N ALA A 412 0.15 -24.12 4.45
CA ALA A 412 1.18 -24.93 5.09
C ALA A 412 1.99 -25.67 4.02
N ASP A 413 3.28 -25.84 4.30
CA ASP A 413 4.22 -26.59 3.44
C ASP A 413 4.21 -26.09 1.98
N ALA A 414 4.25 -24.77 1.78
CA ALA A 414 4.27 -24.17 0.46
C ALA A 414 5.57 -24.53 -0.27
N GLU A 415 5.46 -25.15 -1.45
CA GLU A 415 6.61 -25.67 -2.20
C GLU A 415 6.48 -25.37 -3.70
N LEU A 416 7.54 -24.86 -4.30
CA LEU A 416 7.62 -24.64 -5.75
C LEU A 416 7.68 -25.99 -6.49
N VAL A 417 6.81 -26.18 -7.49
CA VAL A 417 6.72 -27.38 -8.31
C VAL A 417 7.31 -27.15 -9.71
N ALA A 418 7.03 -26.01 -10.33
CA ALA A 418 7.56 -25.63 -11.64
C ALA A 418 7.74 -24.10 -11.74
N GLY A 419 8.60 -23.64 -12.66
CA GLY A 419 8.91 -22.22 -12.81
C GLY A 419 10.16 -21.78 -12.04
N ALA A 420 11.05 -22.72 -11.70
CA ALA A 420 12.31 -22.44 -10.97
C ALA A 420 13.24 -21.48 -11.76
N GLU A 421 13.15 -21.47 -13.10
CA GLU A 421 13.87 -20.56 -13.98
C GLU A 421 13.55 -19.08 -13.71
N TRP A 422 12.37 -18.80 -13.17
CA TRP A 422 11.93 -17.45 -12.79
C TRP A 422 12.44 -17.00 -11.42
N LYS A 423 13.11 -17.89 -10.68
CA LYS A 423 13.61 -17.64 -9.32
C LYS A 423 12.50 -17.11 -8.39
N ALA A 424 11.30 -17.62 -8.57
CA ALA A 424 10.15 -17.25 -7.75
C ALA A 424 10.37 -17.63 -6.28
N VAL A 425 9.96 -16.75 -5.39
CA VAL A 425 9.85 -17.02 -3.95
C VAL A 425 8.39 -17.38 -3.67
N VAL A 426 8.17 -18.54 -3.10
CA VAL A 426 6.84 -19.00 -2.66
C VAL A 426 6.87 -19.04 -1.13
N THR A 427 6.01 -18.27 -0.51
CA THR A 427 5.80 -18.28 0.95
C THR A 427 4.42 -18.84 1.27
N ASP A 428 4.07 -18.84 2.51
CA ASP A 428 2.75 -19.25 2.99
C ASP A 428 1.64 -18.22 2.69
N THR A 429 1.98 -16.94 2.41
CA THR A 429 1.03 -15.84 2.21
C THR A 429 1.09 -15.18 0.85
N PHE A 430 2.20 -15.34 0.11
CA PHE A 430 2.37 -14.72 -1.21
C PHE A 430 3.35 -15.48 -2.10
N VAL A 431 3.30 -15.16 -3.39
CA VAL A 431 4.33 -15.53 -4.38
C VAL A 431 4.96 -14.24 -4.90
N LEU A 432 6.30 -14.22 -4.95
CA LEU A 432 7.05 -13.12 -5.53
C LEU A 432 7.86 -13.66 -6.72
N VAL A 433 7.68 -13.03 -7.87
CA VAL A 433 8.40 -13.36 -9.11
C VAL A 433 9.28 -12.18 -9.47
N PRO A 434 10.62 -12.30 -9.51
CA PRO A 434 11.48 -11.26 -10.04
C PRO A 434 10.96 -10.76 -11.38
N LEU A 435 11.08 -9.44 -11.63
CA LEU A 435 10.55 -8.85 -12.85
C LEU A 435 11.17 -9.55 -14.08
N PRO A 436 10.35 -10.12 -14.98
CA PRO A 436 10.84 -10.76 -16.19
C PRO A 436 11.63 -9.79 -17.07
N PRO A 437 12.51 -10.28 -17.96
CA PRO A 437 13.17 -9.44 -18.97
C PRO A 437 12.17 -8.64 -19.79
N ALA A 438 12.56 -7.42 -20.20
CA ALA A 438 11.66 -6.52 -20.94
C ALA A 438 11.17 -7.10 -22.29
N ASP A 439 11.93 -8.01 -22.89
CA ASP A 439 11.60 -8.71 -24.14
C ASP A 439 10.77 -9.99 -23.94
N GLN A 440 10.40 -10.32 -22.70
CA GLN A 440 9.55 -11.48 -22.41
C GLN A 440 8.17 -11.31 -23.03
N ALA A 441 7.90 -12.04 -24.10
CA ALA A 441 6.63 -12.01 -24.83
C ALA A 441 5.67 -13.14 -24.47
N ALA A 442 6.21 -14.31 -24.08
CA ALA A 442 5.39 -15.43 -23.65
C ALA A 442 4.94 -15.30 -22.18
N PRO A 443 3.80 -15.86 -21.80
CA PRO A 443 3.40 -15.91 -20.41
C PRO A 443 4.46 -16.56 -19.51
N VAL A 444 4.60 -16.02 -18.30
CA VAL A 444 5.40 -16.58 -17.21
C VAL A 444 4.49 -17.42 -16.33
N THR A 445 4.86 -18.66 -16.08
CA THR A 445 4.06 -19.56 -15.26
C THR A 445 4.89 -20.09 -14.09
N VAL A 446 4.31 -19.99 -12.89
CA VAL A 446 4.86 -20.54 -11.66
C VAL A 446 3.83 -21.48 -11.06
N VAL A 447 4.22 -22.73 -10.83
CA VAL A 447 3.37 -23.76 -10.22
C VAL A 447 3.92 -24.09 -8.85
N PHE A 448 3.06 -24.09 -7.85
CA PHE A 448 3.42 -24.44 -6.48
C PHE A 448 2.28 -25.22 -5.83
N ARG A 449 2.59 -25.92 -4.78
CA ARG A 449 1.59 -26.64 -3.98
C ARG A 449 1.67 -26.21 -2.53
N GLY A 450 0.56 -26.39 -1.82
CA GLY A 450 0.50 -26.17 -0.40
C GLY A 450 -0.87 -26.62 0.11
N ARG A 451 -0.91 -27.04 1.36
CA ARG A 451 -2.17 -27.39 2.02
C ARG A 451 -2.79 -26.15 2.63
N ALA A 452 -4.11 -26.08 2.65
CA ALA A 452 -4.76 -25.08 3.49
C ALA A 452 -4.30 -25.31 4.93
N GLU A 453 -3.78 -24.25 5.55
CA GLU A 453 -3.39 -24.37 6.94
C GLU A 453 -4.66 -24.52 7.80
N ALA A 454 -4.75 -25.57 8.61
CA ALA A 454 -5.88 -25.78 9.51
C ALA A 454 -5.99 -24.63 10.51
N ALA A 455 -7.21 -24.22 10.86
CA ALA A 455 -7.42 -23.31 11.99
C ALA A 455 -6.87 -23.96 13.28
N PRO A 456 -6.17 -23.20 14.13
CA PRO A 456 -5.67 -23.71 15.40
C PRO A 456 -6.79 -24.13 16.36
#